data_ba61933d32f848d97607502c69e3743a
#
_entry.id   ba61933d32f848d97607502c69e3743a
#
_cell.length_a   1.000
_cell.length_b   1.000
_cell.length_c   1.000
_cell.angle_alpha   90.00
_cell.angle_beta   90.00
_cell.angle_gamma   90.00
#
_symmetry.space_group_name_H-M   'P 1'
#
loop_
_entity.id
_entity.type
_entity.pdbx_description
1 polymer ?
#
loop_
_entity_poly.entity_id
_entity_poly.type
_entity_poly.pdbx_seq_one_letter_code
_entity_poly.pdbx_strand_id
1 'polypeptide(L)'
;MTDPIADYLTRLRNAIGAKHRVVEVPASNLKKEITKILFEKGYILNYKFVEDGPQGTIKVALKYDSVNKVNAIKKLERVSSPGMRKYTGYKDMPRVINGLGIAIISTSKGVMTNKEAAELKSGGEVLCYVY
;
A
#
# COMPACT_ATOMS: atom_id res chain seq x y z
N MET A 1 -1.63 11.03 18.24
CA MET A 1 -2.45 10.04 17.56
C MET A 1 -1.58 9.22 16.60
N THR A 2 -1.66 7.90 16.67
CA THR A 2 -0.84 7.02 15.83
C THR A 2 -1.51 6.75 14.50
N ASP A 3 -0.70 6.64 13.45
CA ASP A 3 -1.16 6.25 12.12
C ASP A 3 -0.27 5.10 11.61
N PRO A 4 -0.64 3.85 11.88
CA PRO A 4 0.18 2.70 11.48
C PRO A 4 0.38 2.60 9.97
N ILE A 5 -0.60 3.04 9.17
CA ILE A 5 -0.47 3.02 7.71
C ILE A 5 0.56 4.05 7.26
N ALA A 6 0.51 5.26 7.81
CA ALA A 6 1.49 6.30 7.49
C ALA A 6 2.90 5.84 7.88
N ASP A 7 3.06 5.18 9.03
CA ASP A 7 4.32 4.61 9.47
C ASP A 7 4.81 3.56 8.46
N TYR A 8 3.94 2.66 8.02
CA TYR A 8 4.25 1.65 7.03
C TYR A 8 4.76 2.30 5.73
N LEU A 9 4.02 3.27 5.20
CA LEU A 9 4.41 3.96 3.97
C LEU A 9 5.74 4.69 4.14
N THR A 10 5.97 5.30 5.30
CA THR A 10 7.22 6.00 5.61
C THR A 10 8.40 5.04 5.65
N ARG A 11 8.23 3.86 6.27
CA ARG A 11 9.28 2.84 6.30
C ARG A 11 9.65 2.36 4.90
N LEU A 12 8.64 2.12 4.04
CA LEU A 12 8.87 1.77 2.64
C LEU A 12 9.59 2.89 1.90
N ARG A 13 9.14 4.12 2.08
CA ARG A 13 9.72 5.29 1.42
C ARG A 13 11.18 5.50 1.82
N ASN A 14 11.49 5.37 3.10
CA ASN A 14 12.85 5.52 3.60
C ASN A 14 13.76 4.39 3.07
N ALA A 15 13.27 3.16 3.05
CA ALA A 15 14.02 2.03 2.51
C ALA A 15 14.30 2.19 1.03
N ILE A 16 13.34 2.70 0.26
CA ILE A 16 13.50 2.98 -1.17
C ILE A 16 14.56 4.08 -1.37
N GLY A 17 14.49 5.15 -0.57
CA GLY A 17 15.44 6.25 -0.65
C GLY A 17 16.88 5.82 -0.31
N ALA A 18 17.02 4.87 0.63
CA ALA A 18 18.32 4.30 1.00
C ALA A 18 18.74 3.14 0.10
N LYS A 19 17.91 2.76 -0.86
CA LYS A 19 18.14 1.64 -1.80
C LYS A 19 18.32 0.30 -1.09
N HIS A 20 17.59 0.08 -0.01
CA HIS A 20 17.57 -1.21 0.66
C HIS A 20 16.82 -2.23 -0.20
N ARG A 21 17.21 -3.50 -0.09
CA ARG A 21 16.52 -4.59 -0.80
C ARG A 21 15.33 -5.12 -0.04
N VAL A 22 15.41 -5.11 1.28
CA VAL A 22 14.38 -5.65 2.17
C VAL A 22 14.10 -4.63 3.25
N VAL A 23 12.83 -4.50 3.58
CA VAL A 23 12.39 -3.68 4.71
C VAL A 23 11.49 -4.52 5.61
N GLU A 24 11.62 -4.35 6.92
CA GLU A 24 10.80 -5.04 7.91
C GLU A 24 9.89 -4.04 8.59
N VAL A 25 8.61 -4.40 8.73
CA VAL A 25 7.63 -3.57 9.42
C VAL A 25 6.81 -4.42 10.39
N PRO A 26 6.36 -3.83 11.51
CA PRO A 26 5.44 -4.55 12.40
C PRO A 26 4.16 -4.91 11.65
N ALA A 27 3.66 -6.13 11.85
CA ALA A 27 2.52 -6.64 11.12
C ALA A 27 1.19 -6.18 11.71
N SER A 28 0.19 -6.09 10.85
CA SER A 28 -1.22 -6.00 11.20
C SER A 28 -2.00 -6.56 10.02
N ASN A 29 -3.27 -6.91 10.24
CA ASN A 29 -4.10 -7.45 9.17
C ASN A 29 -4.21 -6.47 8.00
N LEU A 30 -4.41 -5.19 8.29
CA LEU A 30 -4.52 -4.17 7.27
C LEU A 30 -3.22 -4.00 6.47
N LYS A 31 -2.09 -3.97 7.15
CA LYS A 31 -0.78 -3.87 6.48
C LYS A 31 -0.51 -5.10 5.61
N LYS A 32 -0.91 -6.29 6.07
CA LYS A 32 -0.78 -7.52 5.28
C LYS A 32 -1.58 -7.43 4.00
N GLU A 33 -2.82 -6.92 4.07
CA GLU A 33 -3.67 -6.76 2.89
C GLU A 33 -3.07 -5.75 1.90
N ILE A 34 -2.55 -4.63 2.40
CA ILE A 34 -1.87 -3.63 1.56
C ILE A 34 -0.66 -4.27 0.88
N THR A 35 0.14 -5.04 1.61
CA THR A 35 1.34 -5.70 1.08
C THR A 35 0.98 -6.68 -0.04
N LYS A 36 -0.08 -7.46 0.12
CA LYS A 36 -0.56 -8.38 -0.91
C LYS A 36 -0.93 -7.63 -2.19
N ILE A 37 -1.61 -6.49 -2.06
CA ILE A 37 -1.99 -5.67 -3.21
C ILE A 37 -0.74 -5.13 -3.93
N LEU A 38 0.24 -4.63 -3.18
CA LEU A 38 1.49 -4.14 -3.77
C LEU A 38 2.20 -5.23 -4.57
N PHE A 39 2.18 -6.46 -4.05
CA PHE A 39 2.77 -7.60 -4.75
C PHE A 39 1.98 -7.95 -6.01
N GLU A 40 0.66 -8.07 -5.91
CA GLU A 40 -0.20 -8.44 -7.04
C GLU A 40 -0.13 -7.43 -8.18
N LYS A 41 0.03 -6.15 -7.85
CA LYS A 41 0.11 -5.08 -8.86
C LYS A 41 1.54 -4.80 -9.33
N GLY A 42 2.51 -5.58 -8.87
CA GLY A 42 3.87 -5.52 -9.38
C GLY A 42 4.74 -4.40 -8.79
N TYR A 43 4.36 -3.83 -7.65
CA TYR A 43 5.12 -2.76 -7.02
C TYR A 43 6.25 -3.25 -6.12
N ILE A 44 6.14 -4.48 -5.61
CA ILE A 44 7.19 -5.11 -4.81
C ILE A 44 7.55 -6.46 -5.41
N LEU A 45 8.76 -6.93 -5.11
CA LEU A 45 9.25 -8.19 -5.65
C LEU A 45 8.62 -9.39 -4.96
N ASN A 46 8.53 -9.35 -3.64
CA ASN A 46 7.99 -10.44 -2.83
C ASN A 46 7.74 -9.95 -1.40
N TYR A 47 7.11 -10.79 -0.60
CA TYR A 47 6.88 -10.49 0.80
C TYR A 47 6.83 -11.79 1.61
N LYS A 48 7.03 -11.66 2.92
CA LYS A 48 6.94 -12.78 3.85
C LYS A 48 6.38 -12.31 5.18
N PHE A 49 5.45 -13.07 5.74
CA PHE A 49 4.92 -12.83 7.08
C PHE A 49 5.65 -13.72 8.05
N VAL A 50 6.25 -13.13 9.09
CA VAL A 50 7.00 -13.85 10.11
C VAL A 50 6.28 -13.69 11.44
N GLU A 51 5.97 -14.82 12.08
CA GLU A 51 5.30 -14.82 13.38
C GLU A 51 6.35 -14.77 14.48
N ASP A 52 6.83 -13.56 14.77
CA ASP A 52 7.75 -13.31 15.86
C ASP A 52 7.16 -12.26 16.81
N GLY A 53 7.32 -12.48 18.10
CA GLY A 53 6.74 -11.59 19.10
C GLY A 53 5.21 -11.58 19.09
N PRO A 54 4.60 -10.63 19.78
CA PRO A 54 3.13 -10.61 19.93
C PRO A 54 2.39 -10.19 18.67
N GLN A 55 3.05 -9.51 17.76
CA GLN A 55 2.41 -8.87 16.60
C GLN A 55 2.84 -9.47 15.27
N GLY A 56 4.06 -9.98 15.20
CA GLY A 56 4.65 -10.46 13.96
C GLY A 56 5.29 -9.35 13.14
N THR A 57 5.96 -9.75 12.07
CA THR A 57 6.70 -8.85 11.18
C THR A 57 6.37 -9.17 9.74
N ILE A 58 6.25 -8.13 8.93
CA ILE A 58 6.16 -8.25 7.47
C ILE A 58 7.54 -7.91 6.90
N LYS A 59 8.11 -8.83 6.13
CA LYS A 59 9.33 -8.59 5.36
C LYS A 59 8.94 -8.32 3.93
N VAL A 60 9.31 -7.15 3.41
CA VAL A 60 8.99 -6.72 2.06
C VAL A 60 10.26 -6.67 1.24
N ALA A 61 10.32 -7.42 0.16
CA ALA A 61 11.42 -7.36 -0.81
C ALA A 61 11.08 -6.32 -1.86
N LEU A 62 11.86 -5.26 -1.92
CA LEU A 62 11.63 -4.14 -2.82
C LEU A 62 12.08 -4.49 -4.24
N LYS A 63 11.42 -3.89 -5.23
CA LYS A 63 11.64 -4.20 -6.64
C LYS A 63 12.36 -3.05 -7.33
N TYR A 64 13.53 -3.34 -7.89
CA TYR A 64 14.34 -2.36 -8.61
C TYR A 64 14.55 -2.81 -10.04
N ASP A 65 14.65 -1.85 -10.96
CA ASP A 65 15.03 -2.12 -12.32
C ASP A 65 16.48 -2.64 -12.34
N SER A 66 16.74 -3.69 -13.13
CA SER A 66 18.04 -4.34 -13.18
C SER A 66 19.13 -3.46 -13.85
N VAL A 67 18.71 -2.55 -14.71
CA VAL A 67 19.63 -1.69 -15.48
C VAL A 67 19.90 -0.38 -14.75
N ASN A 68 18.86 0.43 -14.52
CA ASN A 68 19.04 1.77 -13.95
C ASN A 68 18.79 1.85 -12.44
N LYS A 69 18.46 0.72 -11.79
CA LYS A 69 18.30 0.60 -10.34
C LYS A 69 17.18 1.47 -9.76
N VAL A 70 16.21 1.85 -10.56
CA VAL A 70 15.06 2.63 -10.12
C VAL A 70 14.03 1.70 -9.48
N ASN A 71 13.48 2.10 -8.33
CA ASN A 71 12.45 1.32 -7.66
C ASN A 71 11.13 1.36 -8.44
N ALA A 72 10.38 0.25 -8.40
CA ALA A 72 9.08 0.15 -9.06
C ALA A 72 8.07 1.13 -8.46
N ILE A 73 8.19 1.45 -7.18
CA ILE A 73 7.35 2.45 -6.52
C ILE A 73 8.01 3.82 -6.68
N LYS A 74 7.30 4.75 -7.31
CA LYS A 74 7.79 6.11 -7.49
C LYS A 74 7.28 7.04 -6.40
N LYS A 75 6.06 6.81 -5.93
CA LYS A 75 5.46 7.62 -4.87
C LYS A 75 4.47 6.81 -4.05
N LEU A 76 4.47 7.07 -2.74
CA LEU A 76 3.51 6.56 -1.78
C LEU A 76 2.89 7.78 -1.08
N GLU A 77 1.57 7.94 -1.19
CA GLU A 77 0.88 9.09 -0.64
C GLU A 77 -0.26 8.65 0.28
N ARG A 78 -0.18 9.05 1.55
CA ARG A 78 -1.24 8.80 2.51
C ARG A 78 -2.40 9.75 2.20
N VAL A 79 -3.61 9.23 2.04
CA VAL A 79 -4.80 10.04 1.73
C VAL A 79 -5.66 10.23 2.97
N SER A 80 -6.20 9.13 3.51
CA SER A 80 -7.00 9.17 4.73
C SER A 80 -6.09 9.09 5.96
N SER A 81 -6.39 9.82 7.00
CA SER A 81 -5.63 9.79 8.24
C SER A 81 -6.58 9.73 9.44
N PRO A 82 -6.09 9.35 10.63
CA PRO A 82 -6.95 9.30 11.82
C PRO A 82 -7.65 10.62 12.13
N GLY A 83 -6.99 11.76 11.84
CA GLY A 83 -7.56 13.09 12.07
C GLY A 83 -8.45 13.59 10.94
N MET A 84 -8.38 12.96 9.77
CA MET A 84 -9.17 13.37 8.61
C MET A 84 -9.41 12.17 7.71
N ARG A 85 -10.50 11.46 7.94
CA ARG A 85 -10.87 10.30 7.12
C ARG A 85 -11.42 10.76 5.78
N LYS A 86 -11.07 10.06 4.72
CA LYS A 86 -11.52 10.36 3.36
C LYS A 86 -12.20 9.16 2.75
N TYR A 87 -13.45 9.34 2.36
CA TYR A 87 -14.29 8.27 1.80
C TYR A 87 -14.69 8.62 0.37
N THR A 88 -15.02 7.61 -0.41
CA THR A 88 -15.50 7.78 -1.77
C THR A 88 -16.58 6.75 -2.09
N GLY A 89 -17.55 7.14 -2.92
CA GLY A 89 -18.49 6.20 -3.50
C GLY A 89 -17.87 5.48 -4.69
N TYR A 90 -18.47 4.37 -5.11
CA TYR A 90 -17.90 3.60 -6.23
C TYR A 90 -17.93 4.35 -7.57
N LYS A 91 -18.85 5.30 -7.73
CA LYS A 91 -18.96 6.10 -8.96
C LYS A 91 -17.88 7.17 -9.06
N ASP A 92 -17.34 7.58 -7.92
CA ASP A 92 -16.38 8.69 -7.82
C ASP A 92 -14.98 8.20 -7.46
N MET A 93 -14.64 6.95 -7.79
CA MET A 93 -13.34 6.39 -7.47
C MET A 93 -12.22 7.23 -8.06
N PRO A 94 -11.20 7.56 -7.23
CA PRO A 94 -10.07 8.35 -7.72
C PRO A 94 -9.29 7.58 -8.77
N ARG A 95 -8.74 8.32 -9.73
CA ARG A 95 -7.84 7.77 -10.74
C ARG A 95 -6.45 8.33 -10.48
N VAL A 96 -5.49 7.44 -10.27
CA VAL A 96 -4.12 7.82 -9.94
C VAL A 96 -3.30 7.80 -11.23
N ILE A 97 -2.73 8.95 -11.60
CA ILE A 97 -1.92 9.11 -12.83
C ILE A 97 -2.63 8.51 -14.05
N ASN A 98 -3.88 8.96 -14.27
CA ASN A 98 -4.70 8.50 -15.42
C ASN A 98 -4.84 6.98 -15.53
N GLY A 99 -4.87 6.30 -14.37
CA GLY A 99 -5.01 4.83 -14.33
C GLY A 99 -3.69 4.07 -14.34
N LEU A 100 -2.55 4.74 -14.37
CA LEU A 100 -1.24 4.08 -14.33
C LEU A 100 -0.85 3.69 -12.90
N GLY A 101 -1.37 4.40 -11.89
CA GLY A 101 -1.18 4.07 -10.50
C GLY A 101 -2.42 3.44 -9.90
N ILE A 102 -2.39 3.19 -8.60
CA ILE A 102 -3.52 2.62 -7.86
C ILE A 102 -3.85 3.45 -6.63
N ALA A 103 -5.13 3.42 -6.24
CA ALA A 103 -5.58 3.84 -4.92
C ALA A 103 -5.95 2.57 -4.16
N ILE A 104 -5.55 2.47 -2.90
CA ILE A 104 -5.92 1.34 -2.05
C ILE A 104 -7.11 1.77 -1.21
N ILE A 105 -8.20 1.02 -1.34
CA ILE A 105 -9.50 1.34 -0.75
C ILE A 105 -9.87 0.28 0.27
N SER A 106 -10.29 0.72 1.46
CA SER A 106 -10.83 -0.17 2.47
C SER A 106 -12.36 -0.16 2.36
N THR A 107 -12.93 -1.28 1.94
CA THR A 107 -14.36 -1.43 1.75
C THR A 107 -14.93 -2.45 2.73
N SER A 108 -16.26 -2.53 2.80
CA SER A 108 -16.93 -3.57 3.58
C SER A 108 -16.66 -4.98 3.07
N LYS A 109 -16.20 -5.09 1.82
CA LYS A 109 -15.86 -6.38 1.19
C LYS A 109 -14.37 -6.69 1.24
N GLY A 110 -13.58 -5.84 1.91
CA GLY A 110 -12.15 -6.01 2.07
C GLY A 110 -11.34 -4.85 1.52
N VAL A 111 -10.03 -4.97 1.61
CA VAL A 111 -9.09 -3.97 1.10
C VAL A 111 -8.78 -4.33 -0.35
N MET A 112 -8.92 -3.35 -1.25
CA MET A 112 -8.75 -3.58 -2.68
C MET A 112 -8.31 -2.31 -3.39
N THR A 113 -8.06 -2.41 -4.70
CA THR A 113 -7.72 -1.24 -5.50
C THR A 113 -8.99 -0.47 -5.88
N ASN A 114 -8.80 0.78 -6.31
CA ASN A 114 -9.89 1.61 -6.81
C ASN A 114 -10.65 0.95 -7.95
N LYS A 115 -9.93 0.29 -8.87
CA LYS A 115 -10.54 -0.40 -10.01
C LYS A 115 -11.40 -1.58 -9.56
N GLU A 116 -10.89 -2.39 -8.64
CA GLU A 116 -11.62 -3.54 -8.11
C GLU A 116 -12.86 -3.10 -7.32
N ALA A 117 -12.73 -2.04 -6.52
CA ALA A 117 -13.85 -1.50 -5.76
C ALA A 117 -14.94 -0.96 -6.68
N ALA A 118 -14.58 -0.29 -7.76
CA ALA A 118 -15.52 0.20 -8.76
C ALA A 118 -16.27 -0.95 -9.45
N GLU A 119 -15.55 -2.02 -9.81
CA GLU A 119 -16.16 -3.21 -10.42
C GLU A 119 -17.14 -3.90 -9.49
N LEU A 120 -16.85 -3.93 -8.20
CA LEU A 120 -17.74 -4.51 -7.19
C LEU A 120 -18.84 -3.54 -6.73
N LYS A 121 -18.84 -2.32 -7.28
CA LYS A 121 -19.77 -1.26 -6.90
C LYS A 121 -19.76 -1.01 -5.39
N SER A 122 -18.56 -0.97 -4.82
CA SER A 122 -18.35 -0.80 -3.37
C SER A 122 -17.48 0.42 -3.12
N GLY A 123 -18.03 1.42 -2.44
CA GLY A 123 -17.27 2.56 -1.97
C GLY A 123 -16.54 2.23 -0.69
N GLY A 124 -15.70 3.13 -0.22
CA GLY A 124 -14.97 2.93 1.02
C GLY A 124 -14.02 4.05 1.35
N GLU A 125 -13.13 3.77 2.29
CA GLU A 125 -12.11 4.71 2.74
C GLU A 125 -10.90 4.64 1.83
N VAL A 126 -10.46 5.79 1.31
CA VAL A 126 -9.26 5.87 0.47
C VAL A 126 -8.05 5.94 1.38
N LEU A 127 -7.30 4.85 1.46
CA LEU A 127 -6.15 4.74 2.37
C LEU A 127 -4.93 5.47 1.83
N CYS A 128 -4.54 5.20 0.61
CA CYS A 128 -3.34 5.76 0.02
C CYS A 128 -3.34 5.64 -1.51
N TYR A 129 -2.45 6.40 -2.13
CA TYR A 129 -2.13 6.27 -3.55
C TYR A 129 -0.73 5.69 -3.72
N VAL A 130 -0.56 4.85 -4.74
CA VAL A 130 0.73 4.25 -5.09
C VAL A 130 0.94 4.36 -6.59
N TYR A 131 2.10 4.85 -6.99
CA TYR A 131 2.51 4.86 -8.40
C TYR A 131 4.01 4.95 -8.56
#